data_efb340a55a817d4b008da17aed88ccf9
#
_entry.id   efb340a55a817d4b008da17aed88ccf9
#
_cell.length_a   1.000
_cell.length_b   1.000
_cell.length_c   1.000
_cell.angle_alpha   90.00
_cell.angle_beta   90.00
_cell.angle_gamma   90.00
#
_symmetry.space_group_name_H-M   'P 1'
#
loop_
_entity.id
_entity.type
_entity.pdbx_description
1 polymer ?
#
loop_
_entity_poly.entity_id
_entity_poly.type
_entity_poly.pdbx_seq_one_letter_code
_entity_poly.pdbx_strand_id
1 'polypeptide(L)'
;MSTTPTHDNLSILRARAHEARFESMRDLREVAKSEVRKVVVGQDHAVELLLVAALARGHVLVEGPPGSAKTLLARAMAHVLGSSFKRIQFTPDTTPTHIIGEQMLKSGEQVFIPGPIFANVVLADEINRTPPRTQAALLEAMQERHVTVDGRTHRLPDPFLVIATQNPYEHEGIFPLPESQLDRFLFKINLEYCDPQSEVEMLALPHLGIAPDMLGEIRPLLGVAGLDKARTEIDSTETPEPILRYIVGLVRATRELPGVQLGASSRSAIHLLAASKAHARIQGRSGITADDVHAIAPFVLRHRLIVSGTTADAVLRQALSAIPAPA
;
A
#
# COMPACT_ATOMS: atom_id res chain seq x y z
N MET A 1 13.17 -11.31 43.68
CA MET A 1 13.78 -10.21 42.92
C MET A 1 13.84 -10.66 41.47
N SER A 2 12.83 -10.31 40.71
CA SER A 2 12.72 -10.64 39.28
C SER A 2 12.49 -9.34 38.54
N THR A 3 13.47 -8.91 37.78
CA THR A 3 13.44 -7.69 36.99
C THR A 3 12.85 -8.00 35.61
N THR A 4 11.68 -7.49 35.38
CA THR A 4 11.00 -7.48 34.07
C THR A 4 11.73 -6.53 33.11
N PRO A 5 12.04 -6.94 31.86
CA PRO A 5 12.57 -6.02 30.86
C PRO A 5 11.39 -5.34 30.15
N THR A 6 11.10 -4.12 30.55
CA THR A 6 10.12 -3.23 29.91
C THR A 6 10.85 -2.13 29.14
N HIS A 7 10.35 -1.80 27.96
CA HIS A 7 10.51 -0.56 27.19
C HIS A 7 11.81 -0.21 26.44
N ASP A 8 12.87 -0.99 26.45
CA ASP A 8 14.17 -0.56 25.84
C ASP A 8 14.40 -1.02 24.39
N ASN A 9 13.59 -1.90 23.84
CA ASN A 9 13.83 -2.39 22.47
C ASN A 9 13.50 -1.38 21.34
N LEU A 10 12.70 -0.36 21.62
CA LEU A 10 12.38 0.69 20.65
C LEU A 10 13.46 1.80 20.61
N SER A 11 14.14 2.04 21.70
CA SER A 11 15.25 2.99 21.77
C SER A 11 16.52 2.44 21.10
N ILE A 12 16.73 1.12 21.18
CA ILE A 12 17.86 0.45 20.52
C ILE A 12 17.67 0.40 19.00
N LEU A 13 16.44 0.24 18.51
CA LEU A 13 16.12 0.37 17.08
C LEU A 13 16.31 1.81 16.58
N ARG A 14 16.03 2.82 17.39
CA ARG A 14 16.31 4.24 17.07
C ARG A 14 17.82 4.57 17.04
N ALA A 15 18.63 3.90 17.82
CA ALA A 15 20.08 4.14 17.88
C ALA A 15 20.89 3.41 16.79
N ARG A 16 20.30 2.46 16.07
CA ARG A 16 20.93 1.73 14.95
C ARG A 16 20.42 2.17 13.57
N ALA A 17 19.80 3.31 13.45
CA ALA A 17 19.57 3.97 12.17
C ALA A 17 20.95 4.44 11.62
N HIS A 18 21.81 3.49 11.24
CA HIS A 18 22.78 3.76 10.20
C HIS A 18 21.96 4.07 8.95
N GLU A 19 21.91 5.36 8.62
CA GLU A 19 21.40 5.84 7.33
C GLU A 19 21.98 4.93 6.25
N ALA A 20 21.16 4.01 5.73
CA ALA A 20 21.52 3.29 4.54
C ALA A 20 21.60 4.36 3.46
N ARG A 21 22.82 4.72 3.07
CA ARG A 21 23.08 5.73 2.06
C ARG A 21 22.65 5.15 0.71
N PHE A 22 21.44 5.46 0.28
CA PHE A 22 21.14 5.44 -1.13
C PHE A 22 21.49 6.83 -1.68
N GLU A 23 22.19 6.85 -2.81
CA GLU A 23 22.65 8.09 -3.43
C GLU A 23 21.54 8.71 -4.29
N SER A 24 20.54 7.91 -4.67
CA SER A 24 19.44 8.31 -5.53
C SER A 24 18.15 7.53 -5.23
N MET A 25 17.01 8.04 -5.68
CA MET A 25 15.72 7.32 -5.62
C MET A 25 15.73 6.01 -6.41
N ARG A 26 16.55 5.93 -7.47
CA ARG A 26 16.77 4.69 -8.23
C ARG A 26 17.46 3.64 -7.37
N ASP A 27 18.50 4.03 -6.63
CA ASP A 27 19.21 3.12 -5.74
C ASP A 27 18.31 2.64 -4.61
N LEU A 28 17.46 3.54 -4.06
CA LEU A 28 16.44 3.17 -3.09
C LEU A 28 15.57 2.02 -3.58
N ARG A 29 15.11 2.06 -4.84
CA ARG A 29 14.31 0.99 -5.45
C ARG A 29 15.05 -0.34 -5.47
N GLU A 30 16.28 -0.35 -5.98
CA GLU A 30 17.06 -1.59 -6.11
C GLU A 30 17.44 -2.17 -4.74
N VAL A 31 17.82 -1.31 -3.79
CA VAL A 31 18.15 -1.74 -2.43
C VAL A 31 16.90 -2.26 -1.73
N ALA A 32 15.74 -1.61 -1.90
CA ALA A 32 14.49 -2.09 -1.31
C ALA A 32 14.11 -3.49 -1.82
N LYS A 33 14.21 -3.74 -3.13
CA LYS A 33 14.01 -5.07 -3.72
C LYS A 33 14.99 -6.09 -3.12
N SER A 34 16.27 -5.73 -3.05
CA SER A 34 17.31 -6.61 -2.48
C SER A 34 17.04 -6.96 -1.02
N GLU A 35 16.62 -5.98 -0.20
CA GLU A 35 16.30 -6.22 1.21
C GLU A 35 15.05 -7.12 1.36
N VAL A 36 14.00 -6.89 0.57
CA VAL A 36 12.78 -7.71 0.62
C VAL A 36 13.04 -9.13 0.13
N ARG A 37 13.89 -9.33 -0.91
CA ARG A 37 14.24 -10.65 -1.44
C ARG A 37 14.85 -11.59 -0.40
N LYS A 38 15.42 -11.07 0.67
CA LYS A 38 15.90 -11.90 1.80
C LYS A 38 14.80 -12.74 2.46
N VAL A 39 13.54 -12.33 2.31
CA VAL A 39 12.38 -12.99 2.94
C VAL A 39 11.25 -13.30 1.98
N VAL A 40 11.12 -12.55 0.89
CA VAL A 40 10.06 -12.71 -0.13
C VAL A 40 10.71 -12.71 -1.50
N VAL A 41 10.70 -13.85 -2.16
CA VAL A 41 11.25 -14.04 -3.51
C VAL A 41 10.13 -13.96 -4.55
N GLY A 42 10.44 -13.51 -5.77
CA GLY A 42 9.52 -13.52 -6.91
C GLY A 42 8.46 -12.40 -6.92
N GLN A 43 8.49 -11.47 -5.97
CA GLN A 43 7.48 -10.39 -5.84
C GLN A 43 8.05 -8.98 -6.05
N ASP A 44 9.12 -8.85 -6.82
CA ASP A 44 9.84 -7.57 -7.05
C ASP A 44 8.95 -6.45 -7.54
N HIS A 45 8.01 -6.78 -8.44
CA HIS A 45 7.09 -5.79 -8.98
C HIS A 45 6.11 -5.28 -7.91
N ALA A 46 5.62 -6.17 -7.04
CA ALA A 46 4.78 -5.77 -5.91
C ALA A 46 5.55 -4.90 -4.91
N VAL A 47 6.83 -5.20 -4.65
CA VAL A 47 7.72 -4.35 -3.84
C VAL A 47 7.83 -2.95 -4.42
N GLU A 48 8.04 -2.83 -5.73
CA GLU A 48 8.13 -1.54 -6.42
C GLU A 48 6.82 -0.74 -6.30
N LEU A 49 5.66 -1.37 -6.54
CA LEU A 49 4.36 -0.72 -6.39
C LEU A 49 4.08 -0.30 -4.94
N LEU A 50 4.45 -1.11 -3.95
CA LEU A 50 4.32 -0.75 -2.53
C LEU A 50 5.22 0.42 -2.16
N LEU A 51 6.44 0.47 -2.70
CA LEU A 51 7.33 1.62 -2.53
C LEU A 51 6.74 2.89 -3.16
N VAL A 52 6.26 2.80 -4.40
CA VAL A 52 5.55 3.92 -5.08
C VAL A 52 4.36 4.38 -4.24
N ALA A 53 3.55 3.46 -3.71
CA ALA A 53 2.40 3.81 -2.88
C ALA A 53 2.81 4.54 -1.59
N ALA A 54 3.84 4.06 -0.89
CA ALA A 54 4.35 4.70 0.31
C ALA A 54 4.85 6.13 0.03
N LEU A 55 5.55 6.30 -1.08
CA LEU A 55 6.07 7.59 -1.54
C LEU A 55 4.96 8.54 -2.01
N ALA A 56 3.95 8.04 -2.72
CA ALA A 56 2.80 8.80 -3.20
C ALA A 56 1.72 9.03 -2.11
N ARG A 57 1.98 8.67 -0.86
CA ARG A 57 1.02 8.77 0.27
C ARG A 57 -0.29 8.01 0.03
N GLY A 58 -0.25 6.96 -0.79
CA GLY A 58 -1.40 6.14 -1.14
C GLY A 58 -1.54 4.90 -0.27
N HIS A 59 -2.68 4.22 -0.36
CA HIS A 59 -2.98 2.95 0.27
C HIS A 59 -3.14 1.86 -0.80
N VAL A 60 -2.93 0.60 -0.44
CA VAL A 60 -2.89 -0.50 -1.40
C VAL A 60 -3.84 -1.61 -1.01
N LEU A 61 -4.58 -2.11 -1.99
CA LEU A 61 -5.34 -3.34 -1.91
C LEU A 61 -4.56 -4.46 -2.59
N VAL A 62 -4.29 -5.53 -1.88
CA VAL A 62 -3.56 -6.70 -2.38
C VAL A 62 -4.50 -7.89 -2.45
N GLU A 63 -4.70 -8.42 -3.63
CA GLU A 63 -5.41 -9.68 -3.84
C GLU A 63 -4.43 -10.79 -4.21
N GLY A 64 -4.77 -12.01 -3.87
CA GLY A 64 -3.99 -13.18 -4.23
C GLY A 64 -4.37 -14.43 -3.46
N PRO A 65 -3.95 -15.61 -3.91
CA PRO A 65 -4.27 -16.87 -3.27
C PRO A 65 -3.66 -16.97 -1.87
N PRO A 66 -4.15 -17.88 -1.03
CA PRO A 66 -3.48 -18.26 0.21
C PRO A 66 -2.03 -18.68 -0.07
N GLY A 67 -1.09 -18.29 0.79
CA GLY A 67 0.32 -18.64 0.62
C GLY A 67 1.11 -17.75 -0.36
N SER A 68 0.52 -16.74 -1.00
CA SER A 68 1.23 -15.78 -1.87
C SER A 68 2.04 -14.71 -1.11
N ALA A 69 2.39 -14.95 0.13
CA ALA A 69 3.24 -14.12 0.99
C ALA A 69 2.72 -12.69 1.29
N LYS A 70 1.41 -12.39 1.15
CA LYS A 70 0.82 -11.05 1.40
C LYS A 70 1.24 -10.45 2.74
N THR A 71 1.07 -11.21 3.82
CA THR A 71 1.41 -10.76 5.18
C THR A 71 2.92 -10.53 5.36
N LEU A 72 3.74 -11.43 4.80
CA LEU A 72 5.19 -11.33 4.88
C LEU A 72 5.72 -10.14 4.09
N LEU A 73 5.17 -9.91 2.90
CA LEU A 73 5.50 -8.75 2.06
C LEU A 73 5.18 -7.42 2.77
N ALA A 74 4.00 -7.30 3.40
CA ALA A 74 3.62 -6.11 4.14
C ALA A 74 4.56 -5.84 5.34
N ARG A 75 4.95 -6.90 6.08
CA ARG A 75 5.91 -6.80 7.18
C ARG A 75 7.30 -6.40 6.67
N ALA A 76 7.77 -7.02 5.59
CA ALA A 76 9.05 -6.69 4.96
C ALA A 76 9.10 -5.22 4.52
N MET A 77 8.04 -4.72 3.90
CA MET A 77 7.95 -3.32 3.50
C MET A 77 7.96 -2.36 4.70
N ALA A 78 7.30 -2.70 5.81
CA ALA A 78 7.36 -1.88 7.02
C ALA A 78 8.79 -1.80 7.59
N HIS A 79 9.54 -2.91 7.56
CA HIS A 79 10.97 -2.93 7.93
C HIS A 79 11.80 -2.06 6.99
N VAL A 80 11.65 -2.20 5.67
CA VAL A 80 12.33 -1.38 4.65
C VAL A 80 12.07 0.11 4.88
N LEU A 81 10.81 0.48 5.15
CA LEU A 81 10.42 1.86 5.44
C LEU A 81 10.92 2.37 6.81
N GLY A 82 11.45 1.48 7.67
CA GLY A 82 11.88 1.85 9.02
C GLY A 82 10.74 2.37 9.91
N SER A 83 9.56 1.80 9.75
CA SER A 83 8.31 2.32 10.29
C SER A 83 7.62 1.33 11.22
N SER A 84 6.81 1.83 12.16
CA SER A 84 6.02 0.97 13.05
C SER A 84 4.98 0.17 12.25
N PHE A 85 4.79 -1.10 12.64
CA PHE A 85 3.88 -2.04 11.98
C PHE A 85 2.84 -2.60 12.94
N LYS A 86 1.58 -2.67 12.46
CA LYS A 86 0.51 -3.42 13.14
C LYS A 86 -0.29 -4.22 12.13
N ARG A 87 -0.74 -5.41 12.54
CA ARG A 87 -1.66 -6.25 11.76
C ARG A 87 -3.03 -6.23 12.42
N ILE A 88 -4.06 -6.05 11.61
CA ILE A 88 -5.47 -6.20 11.98
C ILE A 88 -5.97 -7.40 11.17
N GLN A 89 -6.27 -8.51 11.85
CA GLN A 89 -6.94 -9.65 11.23
C GLN A 89 -8.45 -9.37 11.28
N PHE A 90 -9.07 -9.23 10.12
CA PHE A 90 -10.51 -9.02 10.03
C PHE A 90 -11.26 -10.35 10.11
N THR A 91 -12.30 -10.36 10.94
CA THR A 91 -13.21 -11.48 11.14
C THR A 91 -14.65 -10.93 11.18
N PRO A 92 -15.69 -11.78 11.07
CA PRO A 92 -17.07 -11.33 11.22
C PRO A 92 -17.37 -10.60 12.53
N ASP A 93 -16.64 -10.91 13.60
CA ASP A 93 -16.80 -10.32 14.93
C ASP A 93 -15.95 -9.05 15.16
N THR A 94 -15.14 -8.65 14.18
CA THR A 94 -14.31 -7.45 14.29
C THR A 94 -15.21 -6.20 14.31
N THR A 95 -15.04 -5.35 15.32
CA THR A 95 -15.80 -4.11 15.49
C THR A 95 -14.92 -2.89 15.17
N PRO A 96 -15.51 -1.71 14.90
CA PRO A 96 -14.75 -0.47 14.72
C PRO A 96 -13.80 -0.16 15.87
N THR A 97 -14.21 -0.40 17.12
CA THR A 97 -13.38 -0.14 18.31
C THR A 97 -12.12 -1.00 18.35
N HIS A 98 -12.18 -2.23 17.84
CA HIS A 98 -10.99 -3.07 17.68
C HIS A 98 -9.95 -2.48 16.73
N ILE A 99 -10.34 -1.57 15.84
CA ILE A 99 -9.48 -0.92 14.84
C ILE A 99 -8.97 0.41 15.37
N ILE A 100 -9.91 1.31 15.79
CA ILE A 100 -9.62 2.71 16.11
C ILE A 100 -9.28 2.92 17.58
N GLY A 101 -9.58 1.96 18.46
CA GLY A 101 -9.45 2.09 19.90
C GLY A 101 -10.73 2.60 20.57
N GLU A 102 -10.67 2.77 21.88
CA GLU A 102 -11.81 3.10 22.72
C GLU A 102 -11.43 3.98 23.93
N GLN A 103 -12.41 4.65 24.52
CA GLN A 103 -12.25 5.29 25.80
C GLN A 103 -12.49 4.28 26.92
N MET A 104 -11.56 4.19 27.84
CA MET A 104 -11.69 3.37 29.04
C MET A 104 -11.63 4.21 30.31
N LEU A 105 -12.45 3.87 31.30
CA LEU A 105 -12.36 4.47 32.65
C LEU A 105 -11.20 3.78 33.40
N LYS A 106 -10.12 4.52 33.67
CA LYS A 106 -8.98 4.03 34.43
C LYS A 106 -8.77 4.95 35.64
N SER A 107 -8.87 4.39 36.85
CA SER A 107 -8.72 5.15 38.11
C SER A 107 -9.62 6.39 38.24
N GLY A 108 -10.82 6.34 37.63
CA GLY A 108 -11.78 7.48 37.67
C GLY A 108 -11.59 8.49 36.52
N GLU A 109 -10.58 8.34 35.69
CA GLU A 109 -10.33 9.20 34.51
C GLU A 109 -10.63 8.48 33.22
N GLN A 110 -11.18 9.19 32.23
CA GLN A 110 -11.34 8.68 30.87
C GLN A 110 -10.00 8.74 30.14
N VAL A 111 -9.47 7.56 29.77
CA VAL A 111 -8.21 7.41 29.03
C VAL A 111 -8.49 6.78 27.68
N PHE A 112 -7.98 7.39 26.63
CA PHE A 112 -8.04 6.81 25.30
C PHE A 112 -7.01 5.68 25.16
N ILE A 113 -7.47 4.50 24.79
CA ILE A 113 -6.62 3.35 24.44
C ILE A 113 -6.59 3.26 22.92
N PRO A 114 -5.45 3.62 22.27
CA PRO A 114 -5.35 3.60 20.82
C PRO A 114 -5.42 2.17 20.27
N GLY A 115 -6.20 2.00 19.21
CA GLY A 115 -6.28 0.76 18.47
C GLY A 115 -5.05 0.53 17.56
N PRO A 116 -4.98 -0.64 16.91
CA PRO A 116 -3.86 -1.00 16.03
C PRO A 116 -3.69 -0.10 14.81
N ILE A 117 -4.68 0.72 14.46
CA ILE A 117 -4.59 1.69 13.37
C ILE A 117 -3.53 2.78 13.64
N PHE A 118 -3.15 2.99 14.91
CA PHE A 118 -2.12 3.95 15.31
C PHE A 118 -0.71 3.38 15.08
N ALA A 119 -0.43 2.99 13.83
CA ALA A 119 0.89 2.61 13.35
C ALA A 119 1.14 3.24 11.98
N ASN A 120 2.41 3.35 11.58
CA ASN A 120 2.78 3.91 10.29
C ASN A 120 2.38 2.99 9.12
N VAL A 121 2.57 1.68 9.29
CA VAL A 121 2.15 0.66 8.33
C VAL A 121 1.15 -0.27 9.00
N VAL A 122 -0.05 -0.32 8.46
CA VAL A 122 -1.14 -1.18 8.94
C VAL A 122 -1.47 -2.20 7.87
N LEU A 123 -1.33 -3.47 8.21
CA LEU A 123 -1.85 -4.58 7.42
C LEU A 123 -3.30 -4.87 7.86
N ALA A 124 -4.24 -4.54 7.00
CA ALA A 124 -5.65 -4.88 7.15
C ALA A 124 -5.92 -6.22 6.44
N ASP A 125 -5.71 -7.32 7.18
CA ASP A 125 -5.71 -8.67 6.60
C ASP A 125 -7.13 -9.22 6.49
N GLU A 126 -7.53 -9.63 5.27
CA GLU A 126 -8.87 -10.15 4.93
C GLU A 126 -10.00 -9.14 5.21
N ILE A 127 -9.85 -7.89 4.73
CA ILE A 127 -10.80 -6.80 4.98
C ILE A 127 -12.24 -7.14 4.57
N ASN A 128 -12.41 -8.02 3.58
CA ASN A 128 -13.72 -8.47 3.11
C ASN A 128 -14.43 -9.49 4.05
N ARG A 129 -13.79 -9.94 5.13
CA ARG A 129 -14.43 -10.83 6.13
C ARG A 129 -15.21 -10.11 7.21
N THR A 130 -15.17 -8.79 7.24
CA THR A 130 -15.87 -8.00 8.28
C THR A 130 -17.04 -7.22 7.68
N PRO A 131 -18.10 -6.94 8.47
CA PRO A 131 -19.24 -6.18 8.00
C PRO A 131 -18.89 -4.77 7.51
N PRO A 132 -19.69 -4.16 6.60
CA PRO A 132 -19.41 -2.86 5.99
C PRO A 132 -19.19 -1.73 6.98
N ARG A 133 -19.82 -1.75 8.16
CA ARG A 133 -19.63 -0.75 9.21
C ARG A 133 -18.19 -0.71 9.72
N THR A 134 -17.57 -1.87 9.86
CA THR A 134 -16.19 -2.00 10.34
C THR A 134 -15.21 -1.64 9.24
N GLN A 135 -15.48 -2.06 7.98
CA GLN A 135 -14.70 -1.62 6.82
C GLN A 135 -14.70 -0.09 6.71
N ALA A 136 -15.86 0.55 6.87
CA ALA A 136 -16.01 2.00 6.78
C ALA A 136 -15.11 2.75 7.77
N ALA A 137 -14.96 2.26 9.01
CA ALA A 137 -14.10 2.89 10.01
C ALA A 137 -12.62 2.95 9.58
N LEU A 138 -12.10 1.86 8.99
CA LEU A 138 -10.74 1.84 8.42
C LEU A 138 -10.63 2.80 7.23
N LEU A 139 -11.59 2.74 6.32
CA LEU A 139 -11.56 3.53 5.07
C LEU A 139 -11.74 5.03 5.31
N GLU A 140 -12.50 5.43 6.34
CA GLU A 140 -12.59 6.81 6.80
C GLU A 140 -11.24 7.28 7.34
N ALA A 141 -10.63 6.50 8.22
CA ALA A 141 -9.32 6.81 8.77
C ALA A 141 -8.22 6.94 7.70
N MET A 142 -8.28 6.12 6.62
CA MET A 142 -7.39 6.24 5.47
C MET A 142 -7.52 7.59 4.77
N GLN A 143 -8.74 8.09 4.63
CA GLN A 143 -9.02 9.34 3.92
C GLN A 143 -8.72 10.56 4.79
N GLU A 144 -9.21 10.55 6.04
CA GLU A 144 -9.18 11.72 6.92
C GLU A 144 -7.85 11.88 7.69
N ARG A 145 -7.03 10.82 7.76
CA ARG A 145 -5.77 10.78 8.54
C ARG A 145 -5.97 11.03 10.03
N HIS A 146 -7.17 10.88 10.52
CA HIS A 146 -7.54 10.93 11.94
C HIS A 146 -8.74 10.02 12.20
N VAL A 147 -8.98 9.73 13.46
CA VAL A 147 -10.18 9.06 13.94
C VAL A 147 -10.84 9.88 15.03
N THR A 148 -12.18 9.82 15.14
CA THR A 148 -12.93 10.48 16.19
C THR A 148 -13.55 9.43 17.10
N VAL A 149 -13.18 9.47 18.40
CA VAL A 149 -13.69 8.57 19.44
C VAL A 149 -14.30 9.42 20.54
N ASP A 150 -15.57 9.19 20.84
CA ASP A 150 -16.35 9.94 21.85
C ASP A 150 -16.21 11.47 21.73
N GLY A 151 -16.29 11.98 20.49
CA GLY A 151 -16.22 13.41 20.18
C GLY A 151 -14.80 14.02 20.23
N ARG A 152 -13.76 13.21 20.47
CA ARG A 152 -12.36 13.66 20.46
C ARG A 152 -11.66 13.14 19.22
N THR A 153 -10.97 14.02 18.49
CA THR A 153 -10.21 13.69 17.29
C THR A 153 -8.78 13.32 17.65
N HIS A 154 -8.33 12.15 17.15
CA HIS A 154 -6.99 11.63 17.34
C HIS A 154 -6.31 11.48 15.97
N ARG A 155 -5.20 12.20 15.77
CA ARG A 155 -4.43 12.12 14.52
C ARG A 155 -3.71 10.78 14.42
N LEU A 156 -3.69 10.22 13.22
CA LEU A 156 -2.89 9.04 12.91
C LEU A 156 -1.41 9.42 12.70
N PRO A 157 -0.50 8.46 12.86
CA PRO A 157 0.92 8.68 12.58
C PRO A 157 1.15 9.12 11.12
N ASP A 158 2.15 9.95 10.88
CA ASP A 158 2.66 10.23 9.54
C ASP A 158 4.12 9.73 9.47
N PRO A 159 4.49 8.93 8.48
CA PRO A 159 3.67 8.37 7.38
C PRO A 159 2.60 7.37 7.85
N PHE A 160 1.50 7.28 7.10
CA PHE A 160 0.44 6.30 7.32
C PHE A 160 0.13 5.57 6.01
N LEU A 161 0.41 4.27 5.98
CA LEU A 161 0.17 3.37 4.85
C LEU A 161 -0.69 2.19 5.30
N VAL A 162 -1.82 1.99 4.65
CA VAL A 162 -2.63 0.79 4.80
C VAL A 162 -2.37 -0.13 3.61
N ILE A 163 -2.04 -1.38 3.92
CA ILE A 163 -2.00 -2.50 2.97
C ILE A 163 -3.16 -3.41 3.36
N ALA A 164 -4.25 -3.33 2.61
CA ALA A 164 -5.41 -4.21 2.81
C ALA A 164 -5.26 -5.47 1.97
N THR A 165 -5.68 -6.62 2.49
CA THR A 165 -5.67 -7.86 1.71
C THR A 165 -7.08 -8.40 1.52
N GLN A 166 -7.29 -9.07 0.38
CA GLN A 166 -8.47 -9.85 0.09
C GLN A 166 -8.06 -11.21 -0.49
N ASN A 167 -8.89 -12.22 -0.19
CA ASN A 167 -8.78 -13.52 -0.83
C ASN A 167 -9.91 -13.64 -1.87
N PRO A 168 -9.61 -13.60 -3.18
CA PRO A 168 -10.64 -13.65 -4.21
C PRO A 168 -11.28 -15.04 -4.37
N TYR A 169 -10.71 -16.09 -3.78
CA TYR A 169 -11.17 -17.47 -3.90
C TYR A 169 -12.14 -17.88 -2.78
N GLU A 170 -12.35 -17.05 -1.78
CA GLU A 170 -13.33 -17.28 -0.73
C GLU A 170 -14.67 -16.66 -1.14
N HIS A 171 -15.75 -17.43 -1.01
CA HIS A 171 -17.09 -17.02 -1.41
C HIS A 171 -18.08 -16.98 -0.25
N GLU A 172 -17.81 -17.70 0.85
CA GLU A 172 -18.68 -17.73 2.01
C GLU A 172 -18.24 -16.73 3.09
N GLY A 173 -19.21 -16.04 3.70
CA GLY A 173 -18.96 -15.13 4.82
C GLY A 173 -18.17 -13.86 4.44
N ILE A 174 -18.20 -13.45 3.16
CA ILE A 174 -17.53 -12.25 2.68
C ILE A 174 -18.48 -11.08 2.47
N PHE A 175 -17.99 -9.88 2.68
CA PHE A 175 -18.64 -8.61 2.39
C PHE A 175 -17.76 -7.84 1.39
N PRO A 176 -18.10 -7.86 0.10
CA PRO A 176 -17.29 -7.18 -0.91
C PRO A 176 -17.24 -5.68 -0.65
N LEU A 177 -16.09 -5.08 -0.96
CA LEU A 177 -15.94 -3.63 -0.90
C LEU A 177 -16.71 -2.99 -2.07
N PRO A 178 -17.62 -2.03 -1.82
CA PRO A 178 -18.25 -1.25 -2.87
C PRO A 178 -17.20 -0.42 -3.67
N GLU A 179 -17.53 -0.06 -4.90
CA GLU A 179 -16.67 0.69 -5.81
C GLU A 179 -16.21 2.03 -5.22
N SER A 180 -17.08 2.73 -4.49
CA SER A 180 -16.76 3.98 -3.81
C SER A 180 -15.72 3.81 -2.71
N GLN A 181 -15.58 2.62 -2.17
CA GLN A 181 -14.57 2.25 -1.17
C GLN A 181 -13.28 1.80 -1.85
N LEU A 182 -13.39 1.06 -2.95
CA LEU A 182 -12.24 0.67 -3.78
C LEU A 182 -11.50 1.89 -4.34
N ASP A 183 -12.22 2.97 -4.71
CA ASP A 183 -11.61 4.22 -5.21
C ASP A 183 -10.68 4.92 -4.20
N ARG A 184 -10.70 4.55 -2.91
CA ARG A 184 -9.80 5.08 -1.88
C ARG A 184 -8.41 4.46 -1.92
N PHE A 185 -8.26 3.28 -2.50
CA PHE A 185 -6.95 2.64 -2.68
C PHE A 185 -6.24 3.24 -3.90
N LEU A 186 -4.97 3.56 -3.75
CA LEU A 186 -4.14 4.02 -4.86
C LEU A 186 -3.96 2.90 -5.87
N PHE A 187 -3.57 1.73 -5.39
CA PHE A 187 -3.32 0.53 -6.20
C PHE A 187 -4.18 -0.64 -5.77
N LYS A 188 -4.57 -1.44 -6.77
CA LYS A 188 -4.96 -2.83 -6.59
C LYS A 188 -3.86 -3.70 -7.22
N ILE A 189 -3.19 -4.49 -6.39
CA ILE A 189 -2.11 -5.40 -6.78
C ILE A 189 -2.63 -6.83 -6.69
N ASN A 190 -2.52 -7.56 -7.80
CA ASN A 190 -2.78 -8.99 -7.81
C ASN A 190 -1.47 -9.73 -7.64
N LEU A 191 -1.32 -10.47 -6.53
CA LEU A 191 -0.22 -11.38 -6.33
C LEU A 191 -0.58 -12.75 -6.90
N GLU A 192 0.33 -13.29 -7.66
CA GLU A 192 0.27 -14.64 -8.20
C GLU A 192 1.27 -15.54 -7.44
N TYR A 193 1.18 -16.85 -7.65
CA TYR A 193 2.26 -17.74 -7.24
C TYR A 193 3.53 -17.39 -7.99
N CYS A 194 4.67 -17.63 -7.35
CA CYS A 194 5.96 -17.38 -7.98
C CYS A 194 6.20 -18.33 -9.16
N ASP A 195 7.08 -17.94 -10.06
CA ASP A 195 7.60 -18.84 -11.08
C ASP A 195 8.45 -19.95 -10.45
N PRO A 196 8.65 -21.11 -11.15
CA PRO A 196 9.34 -22.26 -10.57
C PRO A 196 10.77 -21.95 -10.08
N GLN A 197 11.49 -21.03 -10.73
CA GLN A 197 12.84 -20.66 -10.30
C GLN A 197 12.80 -19.89 -8.99
N SER A 198 11.88 -18.94 -8.85
CA SER A 198 11.64 -18.21 -7.62
C SER A 198 11.19 -19.11 -6.46
N GLU A 199 10.42 -20.18 -6.75
CA GLU A 199 10.04 -21.17 -5.72
C GLU A 199 11.27 -21.95 -5.23
N VAL A 200 12.20 -22.33 -6.14
CA VAL A 200 13.47 -22.97 -5.74
C VAL A 200 14.32 -22.01 -4.89
N GLU A 201 14.41 -20.74 -5.27
CA GLU A 201 15.13 -19.73 -4.49
C GLU A 201 14.50 -19.54 -3.12
N MET A 202 13.17 -19.53 -3.03
CA MET A 202 12.44 -19.45 -1.75
C MET A 202 12.78 -20.63 -0.83
N LEU A 203 12.86 -21.85 -1.38
CA LEU A 203 13.23 -23.04 -0.60
C LEU A 203 14.69 -23.02 -0.12
N ALA A 204 15.56 -22.28 -0.82
CA ALA A 204 16.96 -22.10 -0.42
C ALA A 204 17.17 -21.05 0.68
N LEU A 205 16.14 -20.24 1.01
CA LEU A 205 16.22 -19.29 2.11
C LEU A 205 16.35 -20.02 3.45
N PRO A 206 17.02 -19.43 4.45
CA PRO A 206 17.04 -19.97 5.80
C PRO A 206 15.63 -20.06 6.39
N HIS A 207 15.31 -21.19 6.99
CA HIS A 207 14.03 -21.46 7.64
C HIS A 207 14.23 -21.91 9.08
N LEU A 208 13.40 -21.42 9.99
CA LEU A 208 13.23 -21.98 11.32
C LEU A 208 11.97 -22.87 11.31
N GLY A 209 12.17 -24.18 11.14
CA GLY A 209 11.06 -25.10 10.94
C GLY A 209 10.32 -24.82 9.63
N ILE A 210 9.02 -24.55 9.71
CA ILE A 210 8.16 -24.28 8.54
C ILE A 210 7.99 -22.77 8.25
N ALA A 211 8.63 -21.91 9.03
CA ALA A 211 8.49 -20.46 8.87
C ALA A 211 9.84 -19.79 8.51
N PRO A 212 9.91 -18.89 7.54
CA PRO A 212 11.08 -18.06 7.35
C PRO A 212 11.19 -17.06 8.51
N ASP A 213 12.34 -17.02 9.18
CA ASP A 213 12.62 -16.06 10.26
C ASP A 213 13.77 -15.13 9.89
N MET A 214 13.56 -14.36 8.81
CA MET A 214 14.57 -13.46 8.26
C MET A 214 14.17 -11.97 8.32
N LEU A 215 13.02 -11.66 8.96
CA LEU A 215 12.58 -10.25 9.03
C LEU A 215 13.58 -9.36 9.77
N GLY A 216 14.33 -9.90 10.73
CA GLY A 216 15.39 -9.20 11.43
C GLY A 216 16.61 -8.86 10.56
N GLU A 217 16.77 -9.52 9.42
CA GLU A 217 17.86 -9.29 8.46
C GLU A 217 17.57 -8.12 7.51
N ILE A 218 16.32 -7.67 7.44
CA ILE A 218 15.92 -6.53 6.60
C ILE A 218 16.43 -5.25 7.25
N ARG A 219 17.23 -4.49 6.50
CA ARG A 219 17.73 -3.20 6.94
C ARG A 219 16.70 -2.10 6.66
N PRO A 220 16.41 -1.22 7.62
CA PRO A 220 15.60 -0.05 7.36
C PRO A 220 16.37 0.92 6.45
N LEU A 221 15.69 1.43 5.42
CA LEU A 221 16.30 2.30 4.42
C LEU A 221 15.96 3.78 4.61
N LEU A 222 14.77 4.09 5.06
CA LEU A 222 14.26 5.46 5.05
C LEU A 222 14.09 6.05 6.46
N GLY A 223 13.41 5.35 7.35
CA GLY A 223 12.85 5.97 8.55
C GLY A 223 11.83 7.07 8.21
N VAL A 224 11.21 7.67 9.22
CA VAL A 224 10.18 8.71 9.02
C VAL A 224 10.76 9.94 8.30
N ALA A 225 11.88 10.45 8.76
CA ALA A 225 12.51 11.65 8.17
C ALA A 225 13.01 11.43 6.73
N GLY A 226 13.56 10.24 6.43
CA GLY A 226 13.99 9.88 5.08
C GLY A 226 12.82 9.77 4.11
N LEU A 227 11.70 9.21 4.57
CA LEU A 227 10.50 9.11 3.77
C LEU A 227 9.88 10.48 3.48
N ASP A 228 9.88 11.41 4.45
CA ASP A 228 9.39 12.77 4.24
C ASP A 228 10.27 13.55 3.25
N LYS A 229 11.59 13.38 3.32
CA LYS A 229 12.53 13.95 2.34
C LYS A 229 12.25 13.40 0.94
N ALA A 230 12.10 12.09 0.79
CA ALA A 230 11.78 11.44 -0.47
C ALA A 230 10.44 11.93 -1.05
N ARG A 231 9.42 12.10 -0.22
CA ARG A 231 8.11 12.66 -0.61
C ARG A 231 8.21 14.09 -1.10
N THR A 232 9.02 14.92 -0.43
CA THR A 232 9.29 16.30 -0.88
C THR A 232 9.94 16.33 -2.26
N GLU A 233 10.87 15.42 -2.53
CA GLU A 233 11.48 15.27 -3.85
C GLU A 233 10.46 14.85 -4.89
N ILE A 234 9.53 13.93 -4.57
CA ILE A 234 8.45 13.52 -5.48
C ILE A 234 7.50 14.68 -5.75
N ASP A 235 7.12 15.45 -4.74
CA ASP A 235 6.24 16.60 -4.90
C ASP A 235 6.82 17.63 -5.89
N SER A 236 8.16 17.77 -5.94
CA SER A 236 8.89 18.63 -6.87
C SER A 236 9.10 18.05 -8.28
N THR A 237 8.54 16.86 -8.59
CA THR A 237 8.71 16.23 -9.90
C THR A 237 8.09 17.08 -11.01
N GLU A 238 8.87 17.37 -12.05
CA GLU A 238 8.41 18.12 -13.21
C GLU A 238 7.24 17.42 -13.88
N THR A 239 6.19 18.20 -14.16
CA THR A 239 4.96 17.67 -14.74
C THR A 239 4.55 18.55 -15.93
N PRO A 240 5.01 18.24 -17.14
CA PRO A 240 4.66 18.98 -18.33
C PRO A 240 3.14 18.97 -18.60
N GLU A 241 2.59 20.08 -19.07
CA GLU A 241 1.16 20.19 -19.39
C GLU A 241 0.65 19.10 -20.36
N PRO A 242 1.41 18.68 -21.40
CA PRO A 242 1.01 17.56 -22.27
C PRO A 242 0.75 16.27 -21.51
N ILE A 243 1.53 15.97 -20.45
CA ILE A 243 1.32 14.80 -19.60
C ILE A 243 0.04 14.93 -18.77
N LEU A 244 -0.27 16.12 -18.25
CA LEU A 244 -1.54 16.37 -17.55
C LEU A 244 -2.74 16.13 -18.47
N ARG A 245 -2.68 16.65 -19.69
CA ARG A 245 -3.72 16.43 -20.72
C ARG A 245 -3.85 14.96 -21.08
N TYR A 246 -2.73 14.24 -21.19
CA TYR A 246 -2.69 12.82 -21.48
C TYR A 246 -3.37 12.00 -20.36
N ILE A 247 -3.04 12.25 -19.08
CA ILE A 247 -3.70 11.59 -17.94
C ILE A 247 -5.21 11.85 -17.95
N VAL A 248 -5.64 13.10 -18.18
CA VAL A 248 -7.07 13.44 -18.27
C VAL A 248 -7.72 12.73 -19.46
N GLY A 249 -7.06 12.71 -20.61
CA GLY A 249 -7.54 11.99 -21.81
C GLY A 249 -7.76 10.51 -21.54
N LEU A 250 -6.79 9.83 -20.92
CA LEU A 250 -6.90 8.41 -20.53
C LEU A 250 -8.08 8.15 -19.60
N VAL A 251 -8.21 8.95 -18.53
CA VAL A 251 -9.30 8.80 -17.56
C VAL A 251 -10.65 9.03 -18.23
N ARG A 252 -10.78 10.02 -19.10
CA ARG A 252 -12.01 10.29 -19.86
C ARG A 252 -12.34 9.16 -20.83
N ALA A 253 -11.35 8.67 -21.57
CA ALA A 253 -11.54 7.56 -22.50
C ALA A 253 -12.16 6.33 -21.80
N THR A 254 -11.76 6.03 -20.56
CA THR A 254 -12.38 4.92 -19.82
C THR A 254 -13.88 5.07 -19.57
N ARG A 255 -14.46 6.28 -19.72
CA ARG A 255 -15.90 6.53 -19.51
C ARG A 255 -16.72 6.38 -20.80
N GLU A 256 -16.04 6.44 -21.94
CA GLU A 256 -16.67 6.53 -23.27
C GLU A 256 -16.55 5.21 -24.06
N LEU A 257 -15.68 4.28 -23.58
CA LEU A 257 -15.45 3.01 -24.26
C LEU A 257 -16.64 2.05 -24.15
N PRO A 258 -16.93 1.25 -25.19
CA PRO A 258 -17.99 0.26 -25.19
C PRO A 258 -17.80 -0.76 -24.04
N GLY A 259 -18.93 -1.16 -23.43
CA GLY A 259 -18.94 -2.13 -22.34
C GLY A 259 -18.57 -1.56 -20.97
N VAL A 260 -18.27 -0.27 -20.87
CA VAL A 260 -18.04 0.39 -19.59
C VAL A 260 -19.35 0.91 -19.00
N GLN A 261 -19.70 0.43 -17.81
CA GLN A 261 -20.84 0.90 -17.03
C GLN A 261 -20.44 2.05 -16.10
N LEU A 262 -19.24 1.97 -15.51
CA LEU A 262 -18.64 3.03 -14.70
C LEU A 262 -17.16 3.16 -15.09
N GLY A 263 -16.76 4.34 -15.56
CA GLY A 263 -15.37 4.68 -15.85
C GLY A 263 -14.66 5.33 -14.65
N ALA A 264 -13.37 5.57 -14.79
CA ALA A 264 -12.55 6.12 -13.74
C ALA A 264 -12.95 7.56 -13.35
N SER A 265 -12.88 7.89 -12.06
CA SER A 265 -13.25 9.18 -11.49
C SER A 265 -12.17 10.26 -11.71
N SER A 266 -12.49 11.53 -11.41
CA SER A 266 -11.47 12.59 -11.40
C SER A 266 -10.42 12.37 -10.29
N ARG A 267 -10.77 11.70 -9.19
CA ARG A 267 -9.82 11.26 -8.14
C ARG A 267 -8.79 10.30 -8.73
N SER A 268 -9.21 9.43 -9.64
CA SER A 268 -8.30 8.50 -10.33
C SER A 268 -7.21 9.21 -11.12
N ALA A 269 -7.52 10.39 -11.74
CA ALA A 269 -6.51 11.20 -12.43
C ALA A 269 -5.46 11.76 -11.44
N ILE A 270 -5.90 12.23 -10.26
CA ILE A 270 -4.99 12.70 -9.20
C ILE A 270 -4.11 11.55 -8.69
N HIS A 271 -4.70 10.37 -8.47
CA HIS A 271 -3.96 9.19 -8.05
C HIS A 271 -2.95 8.73 -9.11
N LEU A 272 -3.34 8.74 -10.39
CA LEU A 272 -2.46 8.39 -11.49
C LEU A 272 -1.28 9.37 -11.60
N LEU A 273 -1.54 10.68 -11.48
CA LEU A 273 -0.49 11.69 -11.45
C LEU A 273 0.49 11.47 -10.28
N ALA A 274 -0.03 11.31 -9.06
CA ALA A 274 0.82 11.12 -7.87
C ALA A 274 1.69 9.87 -7.97
N ALA A 275 1.10 8.76 -8.44
CA ALA A 275 1.82 7.51 -8.63
C ALA A 275 2.85 7.58 -9.76
N SER A 276 2.54 8.28 -10.88
CA SER A 276 3.49 8.49 -11.99
C SER A 276 4.67 9.37 -11.58
N LYS A 277 4.46 10.39 -10.72
CA LYS A 277 5.54 11.18 -10.14
C LYS A 277 6.50 10.30 -9.34
N ALA A 278 5.96 9.49 -8.43
CA ALA A 278 6.76 8.59 -7.60
C ALA A 278 7.49 7.55 -8.47
N HIS A 279 6.82 7.01 -9.49
CA HIS A 279 7.42 6.06 -10.43
C HIS A 279 8.59 6.70 -11.21
N ALA A 280 8.42 7.90 -11.79
CA ALA A 280 9.48 8.60 -12.50
C ALA A 280 10.73 8.78 -11.62
N ARG A 281 10.54 9.20 -10.35
CA ARG A 281 11.65 9.39 -9.40
C ARG A 281 12.38 8.10 -9.06
N ILE A 282 11.69 7.02 -8.78
CA ILE A 282 12.35 5.72 -8.50
C ILE A 282 12.98 5.10 -9.77
N GLN A 283 12.63 5.58 -10.97
CA GLN A 283 13.32 5.27 -12.20
C GLN A 283 14.53 6.21 -12.46
N GLY A 284 14.79 7.18 -11.57
CA GLY A 284 15.90 8.13 -11.64
C GLY A 284 15.64 9.35 -12.54
N ARG A 285 14.39 9.67 -12.85
CA ARG A 285 14.03 10.82 -13.69
C ARG A 285 13.51 12.00 -12.85
N SER A 286 13.79 13.23 -13.29
CA SER A 286 13.31 14.44 -12.64
C SER A 286 11.90 14.85 -13.08
N GLY A 287 11.43 14.35 -14.20
CA GLY A 287 10.11 14.64 -14.80
C GLY A 287 9.35 13.37 -15.16
N ILE A 288 8.02 13.49 -15.26
CA ILE A 288 7.13 12.41 -15.70
C ILE A 288 7.18 12.28 -17.22
N THR A 289 7.20 11.05 -17.72
CA THR A 289 7.03 10.69 -19.13
C THR A 289 5.72 9.94 -19.35
N ALA A 290 5.31 9.78 -20.61
CA ALA A 290 4.15 8.95 -20.96
C ALA A 290 4.34 7.47 -20.51
N ASP A 291 5.59 6.98 -20.54
CA ASP A 291 5.91 5.61 -20.10
C ASP A 291 5.63 5.38 -18.62
N ASP A 292 5.85 6.42 -17.78
CA ASP A 292 5.49 6.34 -16.35
C ASP A 292 3.99 6.20 -16.16
N VAL A 293 3.22 6.96 -16.92
CA VAL A 293 1.75 6.88 -16.89
C VAL A 293 1.28 5.50 -17.37
N HIS A 294 1.85 4.98 -18.46
CA HIS A 294 1.55 3.65 -19.00
C HIS A 294 1.84 2.53 -18.01
N ALA A 295 3.01 2.57 -17.38
CA ALA A 295 3.44 1.56 -16.42
C ALA A 295 2.51 1.48 -15.19
N ILE A 296 1.97 2.62 -14.75
CA ILE A 296 1.21 2.73 -13.51
C ILE A 296 -0.31 2.66 -13.74
N ALA A 297 -0.81 3.09 -14.90
CA ALA A 297 -2.25 3.19 -15.18
C ALA A 297 -3.05 1.89 -14.88
N PRO A 298 -2.59 0.69 -15.23
CA PRO A 298 -3.33 -0.54 -14.93
C PRO A 298 -3.59 -0.73 -13.43
N PHE A 299 -2.62 -0.43 -12.59
CA PHE A 299 -2.70 -0.63 -11.13
C PHE A 299 -3.57 0.42 -10.45
N VAL A 300 -3.62 1.63 -11.01
CA VAL A 300 -4.47 2.73 -10.52
C VAL A 300 -5.91 2.60 -11.01
N LEU A 301 -6.13 2.20 -12.26
CA LEU A 301 -7.44 2.33 -12.90
C LEU A 301 -8.27 1.04 -12.90
N ARG A 302 -7.63 -0.15 -12.93
CA ARG A 302 -8.33 -1.44 -13.08
C ARG A 302 -9.48 -1.63 -12.10
N HIS A 303 -9.28 -1.37 -10.84
CA HIS A 303 -10.26 -1.61 -9.77
C HIS A 303 -11.35 -0.53 -9.67
N ARG A 304 -11.30 0.47 -10.54
CA ARG A 304 -12.23 1.60 -10.61
C ARG A 304 -13.20 1.51 -11.79
N LEU A 305 -13.05 0.46 -12.60
CA LEU A 305 -13.87 0.25 -13.80
C LEU A 305 -14.91 -0.84 -13.53
N ILE A 306 -16.17 -0.53 -13.79
CA ILE A 306 -17.23 -1.54 -13.87
C ILE A 306 -17.52 -1.77 -15.34
N VAL A 307 -17.35 -3.01 -15.79
CA VAL A 307 -17.47 -3.38 -17.19
C VAL A 307 -18.43 -4.55 -17.37
N SER A 308 -19.04 -4.65 -18.55
CA SER A 308 -19.93 -5.76 -18.94
C SER A 308 -19.56 -6.25 -20.35
N GLY A 309 -19.47 -7.57 -20.49
CA GLY A 309 -19.09 -8.20 -21.77
C GLY A 309 -17.63 -8.05 -22.17
N THR A 310 -16.80 -7.46 -21.29
CA THR A 310 -15.36 -7.26 -21.49
C THR A 310 -14.62 -7.28 -20.13
N THR A 311 -13.31 -7.08 -20.13
CA THR A 311 -12.51 -6.98 -18.90
C THR A 311 -11.95 -5.55 -18.71
N ALA A 312 -11.72 -5.15 -17.47
CA ALA A 312 -11.11 -3.86 -17.15
C ALA A 312 -9.76 -3.69 -17.85
N ASP A 313 -8.97 -4.76 -17.94
CA ASP A 313 -7.67 -4.74 -18.63
C ASP A 313 -7.81 -4.54 -20.15
N ALA A 314 -8.85 -5.11 -20.78
CA ALA A 314 -9.11 -4.87 -22.19
C ALA A 314 -9.51 -3.42 -22.46
N VAL A 315 -10.36 -2.85 -21.59
CA VAL A 315 -10.76 -1.42 -21.65
C VAL A 315 -9.52 -0.52 -21.47
N LEU A 316 -8.65 -0.83 -20.51
CA LEU A 316 -7.44 -0.04 -20.27
C LEU A 316 -6.46 -0.10 -21.45
N ARG A 317 -6.22 -1.28 -22.03
CA ARG A 317 -5.40 -1.40 -23.24
C ARG A 317 -5.99 -0.58 -24.39
N GLN A 318 -7.30 -0.61 -24.58
CA GLN A 318 -7.96 0.18 -25.61
C GLN A 318 -7.83 1.69 -25.34
N ALA A 319 -8.03 2.15 -24.09
CA ALA A 319 -7.84 3.55 -23.72
C ALA A 319 -6.41 4.02 -23.97
N LEU A 320 -5.41 3.24 -23.54
CA LEU A 320 -4.00 3.52 -23.73
C LEU A 320 -3.61 3.59 -25.24
N SER A 321 -4.23 2.76 -26.08
CA SER A 321 -4.00 2.77 -27.53
C SER A 321 -4.73 3.91 -28.25
N ALA A 322 -5.87 4.35 -27.72
CA ALA A 322 -6.69 5.38 -28.37
C ALA A 322 -6.17 6.81 -28.13
N ILE A 323 -5.47 7.05 -27.03
CA ILE A 323 -4.96 8.37 -26.68
C ILE A 323 -3.48 8.43 -27.03
N PRO A 324 -3.06 9.30 -27.98
CA PRO A 324 -1.67 9.41 -28.36
C PRO A 324 -0.81 9.90 -27.19
N ALA A 325 0.29 9.20 -26.95
CA ALA A 325 1.26 9.61 -25.94
C ALA A 325 1.95 10.90 -26.41
N PRO A 326 2.12 11.88 -25.51
CA PRO A 326 2.91 13.07 -25.83
C PRO A 326 4.38 12.69 -26.03
N ALA A 327 5.05 13.39 -26.95
CA ALA A 327 6.46 13.22 -27.25
C ALA A 327 7.37 13.63 -26.09
#